data_c0d1d4f18fa7081f084c5f1465e42399
#
_entry.id   c0d1d4f18fa7081f084c5f1465e42399
#
_cell.length_a   1.000
_cell.length_b   1.000
_cell.length_c   1.000
_cell.angle_alpha   90.00
_cell.angle_beta   90.00
_cell.angle_gamma   90.00
#
_symmetry.space_group_name_H-M   'P 1'
#
loop_
_entity.id
_entity.type
_entity.pdbx_description
1 polymer ?
#
loop_
_entity_poly.entity_id
_entity_poly.type
_entity_poly.pdbx_seq_one_letter_code
_entity_poly.pdbx_strand_id
1 'polypeptide(L)'
;NGFNLWQKRERFMNSFINLFLKTVTSFDKNLLLNVKYDLKIKTNKDFLLKTKENRHIDLVKKYTSFGPHKDDVVFLWNNKKVKNHGSQGEHKIFLALLKITEYIFLSNETKKTPIFLIDDMFANLDKERSKKLLRFIEKIKNNKKEKSQTIITTTNIINIKKNGFFMEFDDIKKHHLVKNGTT
;
A
#
# COMPACT_ATOMS: atom_id res chain seq x y z
N ASN A 1 -5.71 27.74 -0.23
CA ASN A 1 -6.24 26.36 -0.06
C ASN A 1 -5.28 25.27 -0.57
N GLY A 2 -4.63 25.42 -1.76
CA GLY A 2 -3.71 24.40 -2.30
C GLY A 2 -2.45 24.19 -1.47
N PHE A 3 -1.87 25.24 -0.94
CA PHE A 3 -0.71 25.16 -0.05
C PHE A 3 -1.03 24.43 1.27
N ASN A 4 -2.18 24.73 1.88
CA ASN A 4 -2.63 24.03 3.09
C ASN A 4 -2.85 22.52 2.85
N LEU A 5 -3.33 22.16 1.65
CA LEU A 5 -3.45 20.75 1.26
C LEU A 5 -2.08 20.07 1.17
N TRP A 6 -1.09 20.75 0.59
CA TRP A 6 0.28 20.23 0.55
C TRP A 6 0.86 20.00 1.95
N GLN A 7 0.72 20.97 2.84
CA GLN A 7 1.21 20.83 4.22
C GLN A 7 0.56 19.66 4.96
N LYS A 8 -0.76 19.47 4.79
CA LYS A 8 -1.48 18.32 5.38
C LYS A 8 -0.97 17.00 4.79
N ARG A 9 -0.78 16.95 3.46
CA ARG A 9 -0.25 15.77 2.78
C ARG A 9 1.17 15.44 3.21
N GLU A 10 2.03 16.43 3.35
CA GLU A 10 3.40 16.24 3.82
C GLU A 10 3.44 15.60 5.22
N ARG A 11 2.67 16.14 6.16
CA ARG A 11 2.57 15.56 7.52
C ARG A 11 2.09 14.11 7.49
N PHE A 12 1.04 13.85 6.73
CA PHE A 12 0.52 12.49 6.52
C PHE A 12 1.59 11.58 5.92
N MET A 13 2.22 12.00 4.84
CA MET A 13 3.23 11.20 4.14
C MET A 13 4.44 10.90 5.02
N ASN A 14 4.92 11.85 5.81
CA ASN A 14 6.03 11.63 6.74
C ASN A 14 5.68 10.55 7.79
N SER A 15 4.48 10.61 8.37
CA SER A 15 4.01 9.60 9.33
C SER A 15 3.82 8.25 8.66
N PHE A 16 3.22 8.22 7.48
CA PHE A 16 2.95 7.00 6.72
C PHE A 16 4.24 6.33 6.23
N ILE A 17 5.19 7.08 5.69
CA ILE A 17 6.49 6.58 5.24
C ILE A 17 7.27 5.94 6.39
N ASN A 18 7.31 6.59 7.53
CA ASN A 18 7.97 6.04 8.72
C ASN A 18 7.34 4.71 9.16
N LEU A 19 6.00 4.62 9.14
CA LEU A 19 5.29 3.39 9.44
C LEU A 19 5.56 2.31 8.38
N PHE A 20 5.56 2.68 7.09
CA PHE A 20 5.87 1.77 5.99
C PHE A 20 7.26 1.16 6.14
N LEU A 21 8.28 1.97 6.39
CA LEU A 21 9.65 1.47 6.57
C LEU A 21 9.77 0.53 7.78
N LYS A 22 9.08 0.83 8.90
CA LYS A 22 8.99 -0.08 10.04
C LYS A 22 8.30 -1.40 9.68
N THR A 23 7.24 -1.35 8.90
CA THR A 23 6.50 -2.54 8.42
C THR A 23 7.39 -3.40 7.52
N VAL A 24 8.11 -2.79 6.58
CA VAL A 24 9.08 -3.47 5.71
C VAL A 24 10.17 -4.17 6.53
N THR A 25 10.82 -3.46 7.45
CA THR A 25 11.88 -4.01 8.31
C THR A 25 11.36 -5.14 9.19
N SER A 26 10.10 -5.06 9.66
CA SER A 26 9.47 -6.12 10.45
C SER A 26 9.12 -7.36 9.62
N PHE A 27 8.84 -7.18 8.33
CA PHE A 27 8.60 -8.27 7.40
C PHE A 27 9.91 -8.95 6.98
N ASP A 28 10.90 -8.14 6.57
CA ASP A 28 12.22 -8.62 6.16
C ASP A 28 13.25 -7.49 6.29
N LYS A 29 14.25 -7.72 7.13
CA LYS A 29 15.34 -6.75 7.37
C LYS A 29 16.24 -6.54 6.15
N ASN A 30 16.26 -7.50 5.22
CA ASN A 30 17.09 -7.45 4.01
C ASN A 30 16.40 -6.75 2.84
N LEU A 31 15.11 -6.41 2.97
CA LEU A 31 14.39 -5.67 1.93
C LEU A 31 14.76 -4.18 1.97
N LEU A 32 15.32 -3.70 0.87
CA LEU A 32 15.64 -2.29 0.68
C LEU A 32 14.51 -1.58 -0.08
N LEU A 33 13.42 -1.32 0.61
CA LEU A 33 12.31 -0.52 0.10
C LEU A 33 12.40 0.91 0.63
N ASN A 34 12.09 1.88 -0.21
CA ASN A 34 12.03 3.28 0.17
C ASN A 34 10.86 3.99 -0.53
N VAL A 35 10.40 5.07 0.07
CA VAL A 35 9.34 5.93 -0.46
C VAL A 35 9.83 7.36 -0.42
N LYS A 36 9.75 8.05 -1.54
CA LYS A 36 10.11 9.48 -1.65
C LYS A 36 8.87 10.29 -1.97
N TYR A 37 8.64 11.29 -1.16
CA TYR A 37 7.66 12.34 -1.38
C TYR A 37 8.33 13.67 -1.07
N ASP A 38 8.66 14.41 -2.12
CA ASP A 38 9.35 15.69 -2.00
C ASP A 38 8.38 16.83 -2.23
N LEU A 39 8.22 17.67 -1.23
CA LEU A 39 7.47 18.91 -1.36
C LEU A 39 8.33 19.94 -2.09
N LYS A 40 7.90 20.31 -3.29
CA LYS A 40 8.64 21.25 -4.14
C LYS A 40 8.54 22.71 -3.67
N ILE A 41 7.56 23.02 -2.84
CA ILE A 41 7.23 24.38 -2.39
C ILE A 41 7.15 24.40 -0.85
N LYS A 42 7.95 25.28 -0.23
CA LYS A 42 8.05 25.35 1.23
C LYS A 42 7.19 26.44 1.86
N THR A 43 6.87 27.50 1.12
CA THR A 43 6.10 28.63 1.64
C THR A 43 4.86 28.94 0.82
N ASN A 44 3.86 29.55 1.43
CA ASN A 44 2.67 30.02 0.72
C ASN A 44 3.00 31.11 -0.32
N LYS A 45 4.03 31.92 -0.05
CA LYS A 45 4.50 32.95 -0.98
C LYS A 45 5.02 32.31 -2.28
N ASP A 46 5.86 31.29 -2.17
CA ASP A 46 6.40 30.56 -3.32
C ASP A 46 5.29 29.85 -4.09
N PHE A 47 4.30 29.30 -3.37
CA PHE A 47 3.12 28.70 -4.00
C PHE A 47 2.35 29.68 -4.86
N LEU A 48 2.08 30.90 -4.33
CA LEU A 48 1.35 31.93 -5.05
C LEU A 48 2.16 32.45 -6.26
N LEU A 49 3.47 32.66 -6.09
CA LEU A 49 4.36 33.06 -7.18
C LEU A 49 4.33 32.00 -8.30
N LYS A 50 4.54 30.73 -7.95
CA LYS A 50 4.55 29.64 -8.93
C LYS A 50 3.22 29.46 -9.65
N THR A 51 2.11 29.67 -8.93
CA THR A 51 0.76 29.65 -9.54
C THR A 51 0.59 30.78 -10.56
N LYS A 52 1.09 32.00 -10.25
CA LYS A 52 1.05 33.13 -11.19
C LYS A 52 1.91 32.88 -12.42
N GLU A 53 3.14 32.39 -12.25
CA GLU A 53 4.06 32.06 -13.34
C GLU A 53 3.46 31.05 -14.33
N ASN A 54 2.75 30.04 -13.81
CA ASN A 54 2.17 28.99 -14.64
C ASN A 54 0.83 29.38 -15.30
N ARG A 55 0.23 30.52 -14.91
CA ARG A 55 -1.10 30.93 -15.40
C ARG A 55 -1.23 30.97 -16.93
N HIS A 56 -0.23 31.53 -17.61
CA HIS A 56 -0.25 31.60 -19.07
C HIS A 56 -0.23 30.19 -19.69
N ILE A 57 0.62 29.31 -19.19
CA ILE A 57 0.71 27.91 -19.63
C ILE A 57 -0.61 27.18 -19.39
N ASP A 58 -1.23 27.41 -18.25
CA ASP A 58 -2.50 26.79 -17.85
C ASP A 58 -3.65 27.23 -18.78
N LEU A 59 -3.68 28.51 -19.15
CA LEU A 59 -4.67 29.03 -20.09
C LEU A 59 -4.53 28.39 -21.49
N VAL A 60 -3.30 28.26 -22.00
CA VAL A 60 -3.03 27.61 -23.28
C VAL A 60 -3.39 26.11 -23.23
N LYS A 61 -3.02 25.43 -22.16
CA LYS A 61 -3.26 23.98 -21.97
C LYS A 61 -4.69 23.65 -21.54
N LYS A 62 -5.49 24.61 -21.11
CA LYS A 62 -6.84 24.45 -20.57
C LYS A 62 -6.90 23.54 -19.32
N TYR A 63 -5.78 23.35 -18.62
CA TYR A 63 -5.71 22.64 -17.35
C TYR A 63 -4.57 23.16 -16.47
N THR A 64 -4.71 23.01 -15.16
CA THR A 64 -3.69 23.43 -14.18
C THR A 64 -2.47 22.50 -14.23
N SER A 65 -1.30 23.07 -14.53
CA SER A 65 -0.03 22.33 -14.62
C SER A 65 0.76 22.29 -13.32
N PHE A 66 0.36 23.10 -12.33
CA PHE A 66 1.02 23.24 -11.04
C PHE A 66 0.02 23.15 -9.89
N GLY A 67 0.35 22.39 -8.84
CA GLY A 67 -0.47 22.23 -7.64
C GLY A 67 -0.40 20.83 -7.05
N PRO A 68 -1.09 20.59 -5.91
CA PRO A 68 -1.06 19.30 -5.21
C PRO A 68 -1.48 18.08 -6.05
N HIS A 69 -2.29 18.30 -7.09
CA HIS A 69 -2.72 17.24 -8.02
C HIS A 69 -1.61 16.76 -8.97
N LYS A 70 -0.47 17.46 -9.01
CA LYS A 70 0.73 17.09 -9.78
C LYS A 70 1.85 16.48 -8.94
N ASP A 71 1.58 16.26 -7.65
CA ASP A 71 2.54 15.56 -6.82
C ASP A 71 2.62 14.09 -7.18
N ASP A 72 3.79 13.53 -7.01
CA ASP A 72 4.05 12.11 -7.20
C ASP A 72 4.74 11.51 -5.97
N VAL A 73 4.41 10.25 -5.71
CA VAL A 73 5.05 9.45 -4.68
C VAL A 73 5.90 8.40 -5.38
N VAL A 74 7.20 8.48 -5.18
CA VAL A 74 8.14 7.57 -5.83
C VAL A 74 8.48 6.42 -4.90
N PHE A 75 8.16 5.21 -5.34
CA PHE A 75 8.48 3.97 -4.64
C PHE A 75 9.73 3.35 -5.22
N LEU A 76 10.65 2.95 -4.34
CA LEU A 76 11.94 2.41 -4.71
C LEU A 76 12.14 1.01 -4.12
N TRP A 77 12.66 0.09 -4.92
CA TRP A 77 13.16 -1.23 -4.54
C TRP A 77 14.62 -1.32 -4.95
N ASN A 78 15.52 -1.55 -4.02
CA ASN A 78 16.97 -1.52 -4.25
C ASN A 78 17.41 -0.23 -5.00
N ASN A 79 16.87 0.93 -4.58
CA ASN A 79 17.11 2.25 -5.17
C ASN A 79 16.62 2.41 -6.64
N LYS A 80 15.92 1.44 -7.20
CA LYS A 80 15.29 1.53 -8.53
C LYS A 80 13.79 1.75 -8.38
N LYS A 81 13.20 2.53 -9.29
CA LYS A 81 11.74 2.77 -9.28
C LYS A 81 11.00 1.46 -9.49
N VAL A 82 10.12 1.09 -8.54
CA VAL A 82 9.30 -0.13 -8.59
C VAL A 82 8.51 -0.20 -9.89
N LYS A 83 7.91 0.92 -10.30
CA LYS A 83 7.09 1.03 -11.52
C LYS A 83 7.81 0.54 -12.78
N ASN A 84 9.13 0.77 -12.89
CA ASN A 84 9.87 0.55 -14.13
C ASN A 84 10.74 -0.72 -14.10
N HIS A 85 11.10 -1.21 -12.92
CA HIS A 85 12.16 -2.22 -12.77
C HIS A 85 11.78 -3.40 -11.87
N GLY A 86 10.62 -3.36 -11.21
CA GLY A 86 10.21 -4.45 -10.33
C GLY A 86 9.73 -5.67 -11.11
N SER A 87 10.11 -6.87 -10.67
CA SER A 87 9.48 -8.13 -11.11
C SER A 87 8.02 -8.19 -10.64
N GLN A 88 7.19 -9.05 -11.24
CA GLN A 88 5.79 -9.22 -10.82
C GLN A 88 5.67 -9.61 -9.33
N GLY A 89 6.56 -10.49 -8.84
CA GLY A 89 6.58 -10.87 -7.44
C GLY A 89 6.98 -9.74 -6.51
N GLU A 90 7.96 -8.90 -6.90
CA GLU A 90 8.36 -7.71 -6.15
C GLU A 90 7.24 -6.68 -6.08
N HIS A 91 6.54 -6.43 -7.19
CA HIS A 91 5.36 -5.56 -7.19
C HIS A 91 4.28 -6.05 -6.23
N LYS A 92 3.99 -7.36 -6.20
CA LYS A 92 2.98 -7.94 -5.30
C LYS A 92 3.40 -7.84 -3.83
N ILE A 93 4.64 -8.14 -3.48
CA ILE A 93 5.15 -7.96 -2.11
C ILE A 93 5.10 -6.50 -1.70
N PHE A 94 5.52 -5.59 -2.59
CA PHE A 94 5.45 -4.16 -2.33
C PHE A 94 4.01 -3.70 -2.04
N LEU A 95 3.06 -4.05 -2.91
CA LEU A 95 1.64 -3.71 -2.74
C LEU A 95 1.06 -4.33 -1.46
N ALA A 96 1.43 -5.57 -1.13
CA ALA A 96 1.03 -6.22 0.11
C ALA A 96 1.50 -5.45 1.33
N LEU A 97 2.79 -5.09 1.39
CA LEU A 97 3.35 -4.32 2.50
C LEU A 97 2.74 -2.92 2.60
N LEU A 98 2.44 -2.29 1.46
CA LEU A 98 1.76 -1.00 1.43
C LEU A 98 0.34 -1.11 2.02
N LYS A 99 -0.44 -2.13 1.63
CA LYS A 99 -1.79 -2.38 2.15
C LYS A 99 -1.79 -2.78 3.62
N ILE A 100 -0.83 -3.55 4.06
CA ILE A 100 -0.65 -3.87 5.47
C ILE A 100 -0.34 -2.59 6.28
N THR A 101 0.51 -1.72 5.75
CA THR A 101 0.81 -0.43 6.40
C THR A 101 -0.42 0.45 6.48
N GLU A 102 -1.22 0.53 5.40
CA GLU A 102 -2.50 1.25 5.38
C GLU A 102 -3.45 0.72 6.46
N TYR A 103 -3.60 -0.61 6.57
CA TYR A 103 -4.38 -1.25 7.61
C TYR A 103 -3.92 -0.86 9.03
N ILE A 104 -2.61 -0.91 9.29
CA ILE A 104 -2.03 -0.53 10.59
C ILE A 104 -2.28 0.95 10.86
N PHE A 105 -2.06 1.81 9.85
CA PHE A 105 -2.25 3.26 9.96
C PHE A 105 -3.70 3.59 10.30
N LEU A 106 -4.66 3.08 9.54
CA LEU A 106 -6.09 3.31 9.76
C LEU A 106 -6.53 2.81 11.14
N SER A 107 -6.05 1.65 11.56
CA SER A 107 -6.35 1.13 12.89
C SER A 107 -5.82 2.03 14.01
N ASN A 108 -4.64 2.60 13.83
CA ASN A 108 -4.03 3.49 14.83
C ASN A 108 -4.77 4.84 14.91
N GLU A 109 -5.16 5.40 13.75
CA GLU A 109 -5.86 6.68 13.66
C GLU A 109 -7.31 6.59 14.15
N THR A 110 -8.03 5.57 13.72
CA THR A 110 -9.47 5.44 14.02
C THR A 110 -9.76 4.75 15.35
N LYS A 111 -8.75 4.10 15.97
CA LYS A 111 -8.92 3.21 17.14
C LYS A 111 -9.90 2.06 16.92
N LYS A 112 -10.21 1.74 15.66
CA LYS A 112 -11.07 0.63 15.26
C LYS A 112 -10.25 -0.37 14.46
N THR A 113 -10.67 -1.63 14.45
CA THR A 113 -10.03 -2.67 13.65
C THR A 113 -10.70 -2.75 12.27
N PRO A 114 -10.04 -2.31 11.18
CA PRO A 114 -10.61 -2.40 9.84
C PRO A 114 -10.77 -3.85 9.39
N ILE A 115 -11.70 -4.11 8.45
CA ILE A 115 -11.73 -5.37 7.70
C ILE A 115 -10.62 -5.33 6.66
N PHE A 116 -9.78 -6.37 6.63
CA PHE A 116 -8.67 -6.45 5.68
C PHE A 116 -9.05 -7.30 4.48
N LEU A 117 -9.12 -6.67 3.31
CA LEU A 117 -9.46 -7.32 2.05
C LEU A 117 -8.19 -7.59 1.24
N ILE A 118 -8.00 -8.83 0.80
CA ILE A 118 -6.85 -9.29 0.01
C ILE A 118 -7.38 -9.96 -1.24
N ASP A 119 -7.30 -9.27 -2.38
CA ASP A 119 -7.79 -9.76 -3.66
C ASP A 119 -6.64 -10.29 -4.52
N ASP A 120 -6.67 -11.58 -4.81
CA ASP A 120 -5.73 -12.35 -5.66
C ASP A 120 -4.23 -12.00 -5.48
N MET A 121 -3.86 -11.57 -4.27
CA MET A 121 -2.50 -11.09 -3.96
C MET A 121 -1.45 -12.20 -4.05
N PHE A 122 -1.84 -13.45 -3.81
CA PHE A 122 -0.94 -14.61 -3.78
C PHE A 122 -0.70 -15.25 -5.15
N ALA A 123 -1.47 -14.88 -6.18
CA ALA A 123 -1.21 -15.32 -7.55
C ALA A 123 0.18 -14.83 -8.00
N ASN A 124 0.95 -15.70 -8.65
CA ASN A 124 2.32 -15.42 -9.13
C ASN A 124 3.36 -15.07 -8.04
N LEU A 125 3.07 -15.38 -6.77
CA LEU A 125 4.08 -15.42 -5.72
C LEU A 125 4.57 -16.85 -5.56
N ASP A 126 5.89 -16.98 -5.35
CA ASP A 126 6.46 -18.27 -4.95
C ASP A 126 5.95 -18.70 -3.56
N LYS A 127 6.14 -19.99 -3.27
CA LYS A 127 5.64 -20.61 -2.04
C LYS A 127 6.20 -19.96 -0.78
N GLU A 128 7.49 -19.66 -0.76
CA GLU A 128 8.16 -19.10 0.41
C GLU A 128 7.71 -17.67 0.70
N ARG A 129 7.60 -16.84 -0.34
CA ARG A 129 7.09 -15.47 -0.21
C ARG A 129 5.63 -15.44 0.23
N SER A 130 4.80 -16.31 -0.34
CA SER A 130 3.39 -16.45 0.05
C SER A 130 3.26 -16.83 1.52
N LYS A 131 4.00 -17.84 1.98
CA LYS A 131 4.01 -18.30 3.37
C LYS A 131 4.49 -17.21 4.31
N LYS A 132 5.59 -16.53 3.97
CA LYS A 132 6.14 -15.43 4.78
C LYS A 132 5.13 -14.28 4.92
N LEU A 133 4.44 -13.92 3.82
CA LEU A 133 3.45 -12.85 3.82
C LEU A 133 2.22 -13.20 4.68
N LEU A 134 1.71 -14.43 4.57
CA LEU A 134 0.59 -14.91 5.36
C LEU A 134 0.89 -14.90 6.86
N ARG A 135 2.03 -15.43 7.28
CA ARG A 135 2.48 -15.38 8.68
C ARG A 135 2.64 -13.96 9.19
N PHE A 136 3.09 -13.05 8.33
CA PHE A 136 3.23 -11.65 8.70
C PHE A 136 1.87 -10.98 8.93
N ILE A 137 0.89 -11.23 8.06
CA ILE A 137 -0.50 -10.74 8.22
C ILE A 137 -1.09 -11.26 9.53
N GLU A 138 -0.92 -12.54 9.81
CA GLU A 138 -1.39 -13.17 11.05
C GLU A 138 -0.75 -12.52 12.29
N LYS A 139 0.57 -12.38 12.30
CA LYS A 139 1.28 -11.72 13.39
C LYS A 139 0.75 -10.32 13.70
N ILE A 140 0.42 -9.55 12.65
CA ILE A 140 -0.14 -8.19 12.82
C ILE A 140 -1.53 -8.24 13.43
N LYS A 141 -2.35 -9.22 13.05
CA LYS A 141 -3.70 -9.42 13.59
C LYS A 141 -3.66 -9.82 15.06
N ASN A 142 -2.82 -10.78 15.43
CA ASN A 142 -2.71 -11.31 16.78
C ASN A 142 -2.18 -10.28 17.79
N ASN A 143 -1.46 -9.26 17.33
CA ASN A 143 -1.02 -8.14 18.17
C ASN A 143 -2.14 -7.15 18.52
N LYS A 144 -3.36 -7.35 18.03
CA LYS A 144 -4.50 -6.46 18.31
C LYS A 144 -5.44 -7.09 19.33
N LYS A 145 -5.96 -6.28 20.26
CA LYS A 145 -6.91 -6.71 21.31
C LYS A 145 -8.27 -7.12 20.74
N GLU A 146 -8.66 -6.60 19.58
CA GLU A 146 -9.94 -6.89 18.95
C GLU A 146 -9.79 -7.91 17.82
N LYS A 147 -10.80 -8.78 17.65
CA LYS A 147 -10.85 -9.75 16.54
C LYS A 147 -10.86 -8.99 15.20
N SER A 148 -9.87 -9.27 14.37
CA SER A 148 -9.72 -8.71 13.04
C SER A 148 -10.25 -9.69 12.00
N GLN A 149 -11.12 -9.22 11.10
CA GLN A 149 -11.59 -10.02 9.97
C GLN A 149 -10.69 -9.78 8.75
N THR A 150 -10.27 -10.88 8.10
CA THR A 150 -9.57 -10.83 6.82
C THR A 150 -10.34 -11.64 5.80
N ILE A 151 -10.59 -11.06 4.63
CA ILE A 151 -11.23 -11.71 3.50
C ILE A 151 -10.19 -11.85 2.39
N ILE A 152 -9.96 -13.07 1.94
CA ILE A 152 -8.97 -13.39 0.91
C ILE A 152 -9.69 -14.02 -0.27
N THR A 153 -9.53 -13.43 -1.46
CA THR A 153 -9.93 -14.08 -2.71
C THR A 153 -8.72 -14.74 -3.36
N THR A 154 -8.94 -15.85 -4.04
CA THR A 154 -7.90 -16.53 -4.81
C THR A 154 -8.50 -17.41 -5.89
N THR A 155 -7.85 -17.45 -7.04
CA THR A 155 -8.19 -18.37 -8.13
C THR A 155 -7.57 -19.76 -7.92
N ASN A 156 -6.60 -19.89 -7.01
CA ASN A 156 -5.89 -21.14 -6.76
C ASN A 156 -5.77 -21.47 -5.28
N ILE A 157 -6.79 -22.14 -4.76
CA ILE A 157 -6.84 -22.57 -3.35
C ILE A 157 -5.74 -23.59 -3.00
N ILE A 158 -5.23 -24.32 -4.01
CA ILE A 158 -4.16 -25.31 -3.82
C ILE A 158 -2.87 -24.63 -3.38
N ASN A 159 -2.57 -23.48 -3.91
CA ASN A 159 -1.39 -22.69 -3.51
C ASN A 159 -1.48 -22.23 -2.06
N ILE A 160 -2.67 -21.86 -1.60
CA ILE A 160 -2.90 -21.49 -0.19
C ILE A 160 -2.83 -22.73 0.71
N LYS A 161 -3.43 -23.85 0.32
CA LYS A 161 -3.37 -25.13 1.08
C LYS A 161 -1.95 -25.68 1.18
N LYS A 162 -1.21 -25.75 0.06
CA LYS A 162 0.17 -26.26 0.01
C LYS A 162 1.13 -25.40 0.84
N ASN A 163 0.79 -24.15 1.11
CA ASN A 163 1.59 -23.23 1.91
C ASN A 163 1.35 -23.37 3.42
N GLY A 164 0.53 -24.36 3.85
CA GLY A 164 0.26 -24.61 5.27
C GLY A 164 -0.76 -23.67 5.90
N PHE A 165 -1.36 -22.76 5.12
CA PHE A 165 -2.28 -21.73 5.61
C PHE A 165 -3.47 -22.28 6.41
N PHE A 166 -3.99 -23.47 6.02
CA PHE A 166 -5.15 -24.05 6.67
C PHE A 166 -4.81 -24.90 7.92
N MET A 167 -3.55 -25.13 8.21
CA MET A 167 -3.13 -25.86 9.41
C MET A 167 -2.84 -24.94 10.61
N GLU A 168 -2.69 -23.64 10.35
CA GLU A 168 -2.27 -22.66 11.36
C GLU A 168 -3.41 -21.73 11.83
N PHE A 169 -4.66 -21.87 11.29
CA PHE A 169 -5.77 -20.96 11.60
C PHE A 169 -7.02 -21.71 12.06
N ASP A 170 -7.46 -21.44 13.27
CA ASP A 170 -8.61 -22.12 13.92
C ASP A 170 -9.99 -21.65 13.38
N ASP A 171 -10.08 -20.48 12.76
CA ASP A 171 -11.35 -19.81 12.38
C ASP A 171 -11.44 -19.48 10.87
N ILE A 172 -11.19 -20.45 9.98
CA ILE A 172 -11.32 -20.22 8.54
C ILE A 172 -12.66 -20.71 8.01
N LYS A 173 -13.48 -19.78 7.51
CA LYS A 173 -14.66 -20.09 6.69
C LYS A 173 -14.31 -20.06 5.19
N LYS A 174 -14.65 -21.11 4.46
CA LYS A 174 -14.38 -21.22 3.01
C LYS A 174 -15.68 -21.05 2.24
N HIS A 175 -15.64 -20.19 1.24
CA HIS A 175 -16.73 -20.00 0.29
C HIS A 175 -16.21 -20.28 -1.13
N HIS A 176 -16.86 -21.20 -1.85
CA HIS A 176 -16.57 -21.48 -3.25
C HIS A 176 -17.57 -20.72 -4.11
N LEU A 177 -17.08 -19.84 -4.99
CA LEU A 177 -17.89 -19.23 -6.02
C LEU A 177 -17.84 -20.13 -7.25
N VAL A 178 -18.95 -20.78 -7.58
CA VAL A 178 -19.13 -21.54 -8.80
C VAL A 178 -19.75 -20.62 -9.84
N LYS A 179 -19.12 -20.51 -11.01
CA LYS A 179 -19.75 -19.82 -12.14
C LYS A 179 -20.94 -20.67 -12.58
N ASN A 180 -22.16 -20.26 -12.30
CA ASN A 180 -23.35 -20.89 -12.89
C ASN A 180 -23.23 -20.69 -14.38
N GLY A 181 -22.92 -21.79 -15.11
CA GLY A 181 -22.93 -21.79 -16.53
C GLY A 181 -24.38 -21.52 -16.98
N THR A 182 -24.60 -20.43 -17.67
CA THR A 182 -25.73 -20.31 -18.56
C THR A 182 -25.53 -21.37 -19.66
N THR A 183 -26.34 -22.43 -19.64
CA THR A 183 -26.57 -23.31 -20.77
C THR A 183 -27.14 -22.52 -21.92
#